data_fdc2289862d66e4a474d7e1785a45114
#
_entry.id   fdc2289862d66e4a474d7e1785a45114
#
_cell.length_a   1.000
_cell.length_b   1.000
_cell.length_c   1.000
_cell.angle_alpha   90.00
_cell.angle_beta   90.00
_cell.angle_gamma   90.00
#
_symmetry.space_group_name_H-M   'P 1'
#
loop_
_entity.id
_entity.type
_entity.pdbx_description
1 polymer ?
#
loop_
_entity_poly.entity_id
_entity_poly.type
_entity_poly.pdbx_seq_one_letter_code
_entity_poly.pdbx_strand_id
1 'polypeptide(L)'
;MAFLERNANSGSVSTGYDIEYSNKFESDNGEGITRNYDASTGANCIANNSTTNAKKFTVSYWVKKTELLASGQNIPWIAIAGGYATVVKFQDEKFAAYDDNAGWSLATNAVFRDTSAWYHLVCAVDTTQSTASDRVNLYVNGVLQTSFSTENYGTQDADNQLWRTNTNHTI
;
A
#
# COMPACT_ATOMS: atom_id res chain seq x y z
N MET A 1 11.95 -19.28 -22.40
CA MET A 1 11.82 -20.36 -21.40
C MET A 1 12.25 -19.75 -20.07
N ALA A 2 11.30 -19.32 -19.25
CA ALA A 2 11.58 -18.64 -17.98
C ALA A 2 11.85 -19.70 -16.91
N PHE A 3 13.02 -19.68 -16.31
CA PHE A 3 13.34 -20.50 -15.16
C PHE A 3 12.75 -19.87 -13.91
N LEU A 4 11.76 -20.53 -13.32
CA LEU A 4 11.31 -20.23 -11.97
C LEU A 4 12.33 -20.81 -10.98
N GLU A 5 13.21 -19.97 -10.46
CA GLU A 5 14.03 -20.38 -9.33
C GLU A 5 13.17 -20.46 -8.06
N ARG A 6 13.03 -21.68 -7.56
CA ARG A 6 12.46 -21.96 -6.26
C ARG A 6 13.44 -21.48 -5.18
N ASN A 7 13.23 -20.31 -4.63
CA ASN A 7 13.93 -19.94 -3.40
C ASN A 7 13.26 -20.63 -2.21
N ALA A 8 13.78 -21.82 -1.88
CA ALA A 8 13.42 -22.48 -0.65
C ALA A 8 14.02 -21.70 0.53
N ASN A 9 13.19 -21.09 1.33
CA ASN A 9 13.58 -20.49 2.60
C ASN A 9 13.85 -21.63 3.60
N SER A 10 15.10 -22.09 3.70
CA SER A 10 15.48 -23.10 4.68
C SER A 10 15.65 -22.44 6.05
N GLY A 11 14.75 -22.67 6.97
CA GLY A 11 15.03 -22.37 8.37
C GLY A 11 13.91 -21.83 9.25
N SER A 12 12.67 -21.88 8.84
CA SER A 12 11.57 -21.65 9.78
C SER A 12 10.52 -22.74 9.60
N VAL A 13 10.29 -23.51 10.64
CA VAL A 13 9.08 -24.32 10.76
C VAL A 13 7.96 -23.33 11.04
N SER A 14 7.54 -22.61 10.00
CA SER A 14 6.36 -21.79 10.09
C SER A 14 5.18 -22.64 9.64
N THR A 15 4.19 -22.77 10.49
CA THR A 15 2.82 -23.03 10.11
C THR A 15 2.26 -21.86 9.32
N GLY A 16 3.13 -21.16 8.59
CA GLY A 16 2.89 -19.91 7.88
C GLY A 16 2.56 -20.16 6.42
N TYR A 17 1.93 -19.19 5.84
CA TYR A 17 1.52 -19.10 4.46
C TYR A 17 2.74 -19.20 3.53
N ASP A 18 2.71 -20.14 2.59
CA ASP A 18 3.78 -20.31 1.60
C ASP A 18 3.44 -19.47 0.36
N ILE A 19 4.34 -18.56 -0.01
CA ILE A 19 4.17 -17.75 -1.21
C ILE A 19 4.79 -18.52 -2.38
N GLU A 20 3.95 -19.19 -3.16
CA GLU A 20 4.40 -20.02 -4.29
C GLU A 20 4.78 -19.17 -5.51
N TYR A 21 4.16 -18.00 -5.67
CA TYR A 21 4.36 -17.12 -6.82
C TYR A 21 4.50 -15.67 -6.38
N SER A 22 5.42 -14.94 -7.01
CA SER A 22 5.59 -13.51 -6.84
C SER A 22 5.99 -12.85 -8.16
N ASN A 23 5.58 -11.60 -8.35
CA ASN A 23 6.07 -10.78 -9.44
C ASN A 23 7.30 -10.00 -8.97
N LYS A 24 8.33 -9.95 -9.82
CA LYS A 24 9.49 -9.08 -9.64
C LYS A 24 9.32 -7.87 -10.55
N PHE A 25 9.49 -6.69 -10.01
CA PHE A 25 9.55 -5.44 -10.74
C PHE A 25 10.95 -4.85 -10.61
N GLU A 26 11.51 -4.37 -11.71
CA GLU A 26 12.83 -3.73 -11.72
C GLU A 26 12.66 -2.21 -11.77
N SER A 27 13.34 -1.50 -10.87
CA SER A 27 13.18 -0.05 -10.68
C SER A 27 13.57 0.76 -11.93
N ASP A 28 14.53 0.27 -12.71
CA ASP A 28 15.08 1.00 -13.84
C ASP A 28 14.20 0.95 -15.10
N ASN A 29 13.24 0.05 -15.16
CA ASN A 29 12.42 -0.19 -16.36
C ASN A 29 10.99 0.39 -16.24
N GLY A 30 10.63 1.01 -15.13
CA GLY A 30 9.29 1.53 -14.93
C GLY A 30 8.20 0.44 -14.97
N GLU A 31 8.53 -0.77 -14.57
CA GLU A 31 7.64 -1.91 -14.60
C GLU A 31 6.52 -1.77 -13.57
N GLY A 32 5.34 -2.14 -13.95
CA GLY A 32 4.18 -2.12 -13.07
C GLY A 32 2.97 -2.75 -13.73
N ILE A 33 2.03 -3.22 -12.93
CA ILE A 33 0.73 -3.66 -13.40
C ILE A 33 -0.26 -2.53 -13.10
N THR A 34 -0.72 -1.88 -14.16
CA THR A 34 -1.70 -0.80 -14.04
C THR A 34 -3.04 -1.25 -14.57
N ARG A 35 -4.09 -1.06 -13.78
CA ARG A 35 -5.45 -1.11 -14.24
C ARG A 35 -6.00 0.30 -14.34
N ASN A 36 -6.23 0.72 -15.58
CA ASN A 36 -6.75 2.05 -15.87
C ASN A 36 -8.27 2.09 -15.73
N TYR A 37 -8.77 3.26 -15.38
CA TYR A 37 -10.17 3.60 -15.56
C TYR A 37 -10.54 3.48 -17.04
N ASP A 38 -11.64 2.80 -17.33
CA ASP A 38 -12.18 2.74 -18.68
C ASP A 38 -13.20 3.85 -18.88
N ALA A 39 -12.79 4.89 -19.59
CA ALA A 39 -13.63 6.05 -19.89
C ALA A 39 -14.82 5.70 -20.80
N SER A 40 -14.72 4.62 -21.58
CA SER A 40 -15.78 4.22 -22.53
C SER A 40 -16.96 3.54 -21.84
N THR A 41 -16.68 2.80 -20.77
CA THR A 41 -17.70 2.07 -19.99
C THR A 41 -18.04 2.74 -18.68
N GLY A 42 -17.27 3.75 -18.26
CA GLY A 42 -17.37 4.36 -16.94
C GLY A 42 -16.95 3.42 -15.80
N ALA A 43 -16.28 2.31 -16.14
CA ALA A 43 -15.90 1.31 -15.16
C ALA A 43 -14.62 1.70 -14.44
N ASN A 44 -14.67 1.73 -13.11
CA ASN A 44 -13.50 1.79 -12.26
C ASN A 44 -12.85 0.42 -12.14
N CYS A 45 -11.54 0.39 -11.87
CA CYS A 45 -10.82 -0.87 -11.68
C CYS A 45 -11.27 -1.64 -10.44
N ILE A 46 -11.74 -0.96 -9.43
CA ILE A 46 -12.35 -1.54 -8.24
C ILE A 46 -13.84 -1.28 -8.39
N ALA A 47 -14.60 -2.35 -8.42
CA ALA A 47 -16.02 -2.38 -8.79
C ALA A 47 -16.83 -1.27 -8.12
N ASN A 48 -17.60 -0.63 -8.96
CA ASN A 48 -18.72 0.23 -8.63
C ASN A 48 -18.46 1.50 -7.82
N ASN A 49 -18.63 2.52 -8.52
CA ASN A 49 -19.03 3.89 -8.23
C ASN A 49 -20.19 4.05 -7.20
N SER A 50 -20.41 3.07 -6.35
CA SER A 50 -21.31 3.20 -5.22
C SER A 50 -20.56 3.92 -4.12
N THR A 51 -20.77 5.21 -4.02
CA THR A 51 -20.21 6.15 -3.03
C THR A 51 -20.53 5.78 -1.57
N THR A 52 -21.13 4.63 -1.33
CA THR A 52 -21.60 4.24 0.00
C THR A 52 -20.48 3.87 0.96
N ASN A 53 -19.23 3.76 0.51
CA ASN A 53 -18.14 3.40 1.42
C ASN A 53 -16.76 3.98 1.07
N ALA A 54 -16.72 5.19 0.49
CA ALA A 54 -15.47 5.90 0.22
C ALA A 54 -14.62 6.20 1.47
N LYS A 55 -15.17 5.94 2.66
CA LYS A 55 -14.56 6.23 3.95
C LYS A 55 -13.78 5.07 4.55
N LYS A 56 -13.95 3.85 4.02
CA LYS A 56 -13.36 2.63 4.59
C LYS A 56 -12.70 1.78 3.52
N PHE A 57 -11.48 1.32 3.80
CA PHE A 57 -10.80 0.34 2.98
C PHE A 57 -9.65 -0.33 3.75
N THR A 58 -9.17 -1.43 3.21
CA THR A 58 -7.93 -2.06 3.65
C THR A 58 -7.13 -2.46 2.43
N VAL A 59 -5.87 -2.07 2.42
CA VAL A 59 -4.85 -2.56 1.48
C VAL A 59 -3.94 -3.49 2.22
N SER A 60 -3.75 -4.70 1.69
CA SER A 60 -2.93 -5.73 2.31
C SER A 60 -2.14 -6.48 1.24
N TYR A 61 -0.83 -6.57 1.39
CA TYR A 61 0.04 -7.29 0.46
C TYR A 61 1.36 -7.72 1.10
N TRP A 62 2.00 -8.71 0.47
CA TRP A 62 3.36 -9.10 0.78
C TRP A 62 4.32 -8.44 -0.18
N VAL A 63 5.42 -7.91 0.33
CA VAL A 63 6.47 -7.28 -0.46
C VAL A 63 7.84 -7.69 0.04
N LYS A 64 8.76 -7.87 -0.89
CA LYS A 64 10.19 -8.04 -0.62
C LYS A 64 10.93 -6.97 -1.40
N LYS A 65 11.74 -6.18 -0.69
CA LYS A 65 12.58 -5.18 -1.34
C LYS A 65 13.83 -5.88 -1.91
N THR A 66 14.24 -5.45 -3.08
CA THR A 66 15.47 -5.97 -3.72
C THR A 66 16.66 -5.04 -3.52
N GLU A 67 16.40 -3.79 -3.15
CA GLU A 67 17.42 -2.76 -2.92
C GLU A 67 17.04 -1.83 -1.77
N LEU A 68 18.03 -1.14 -1.23
CA LEU A 68 17.84 -0.06 -0.27
C LEU A 68 18.03 1.27 -0.99
N LEU A 69 17.07 2.16 -0.86
CA LEU A 69 17.16 3.51 -1.35
C LEU A 69 17.60 4.43 -0.21
N ALA A 70 18.80 5.00 -0.30
CA ALA A 70 19.32 5.94 0.70
C ALA A 70 18.43 7.19 0.84
N SER A 71 17.78 7.56 -0.25
CA SER A 71 16.70 8.55 -0.28
C SER A 71 15.78 8.18 -1.45
N GLY A 72 14.47 8.22 -1.22
CA GLY A 72 13.50 7.90 -2.27
C GLY A 72 12.35 7.03 -1.81
N GLN A 73 11.63 6.49 -2.76
CA GLN A 73 10.39 5.73 -2.49
C GLN A 73 10.34 4.48 -3.35
N ASN A 74 9.97 3.36 -2.71
CA ASN A 74 9.45 2.19 -3.39
C ASN A 74 7.94 2.20 -3.20
N ILE A 75 7.19 2.28 -4.27
CA ILE A 75 5.72 2.40 -4.24
C ILE A 75 5.11 1.08 -4.73
N PRO A 76 4.90 0.10 -3.83
CA PRO A 76 4.31 -1.17 -4.22
C PRO A 76 2.84 -1.03 -4.62
N TRP A 77 2.16 0.01 -4.17
CA TRP A 77 0.77 0.25 -4.52
C TRP A 77 0.39 1.73 -4.48
N ILE A 78 -0.31 2.16 -5.53
CA ILE A 78 -0.83 3.52 -5.69
C ILE A 78 -2.16 3.53 -6.43
N ALA A 79 -3.08 4.39 -5.98
CA ALA A 79 -4.31 4.74 -6.69
C ALA A 79 -4.32 6.23 -6.99
N ILE A 80 -4.44 6.61 -8.25
CA ILE A 80 -4.32 8.01 -8.71
C ILE A 80 -5.52 8.41 -9.57
N ALA A 81 -6.07 9.61 -9.31
CA ALA A 81 -6.98 10.29 -10.20
C ALA A 81 -6.92 11.82 -9.99
N GLY A 82 -6.92 12.58 -11.09
CA GLY A 82 -7.05 14.03 -11.05
C GLY A 82 -5.98 14.78 -10.25
N GLY A 83 -4.77 14.21 -10.16
CA GLY A 83 -3.66 14.80 -9.39
C GLY A 83 -3.66 14.48 -7.90
N TYR A 84 -4.62 13.70 -7.42
CA TYR A 84 -4.70 13.19 -6.05
C TYR A 84 -4.39 11.70 -6.01
N ALA A 85 -3.81 11.23 -4.92
CA ALA A 85 -3.44 9.82 -4.77
C ALA A 85 -3.76 9.28 -3.38
N THR A 86 -4.06 7.97 -3.33
CA THR A 86 -3.87 7.12 -2.14
C THR A 86 -2.63 6.29 -2.41
N VAL A 87 -1.67 6.31 -1.51
CA VAL A 87 -0.38 5.62 -1.68
C VAL A 87 -0.03 4.82 -0.44
N VAL A 88 0.47 3.60 -0.67
CA VAL A 88 1.09 2.76 0.36
C VAL A 88 2.48 2.39 -0.12
N LYS A 89 3.53 2.77 0.62
CA LYS A 89 4.91 2.75 0.12
C LYS A 89 5.95 2.52 1.21
N PHE A 90 7.18 2.26 0.77
CA PHE A 90 8.37 2.57 1.56
C PHE A 90 8.91 3.94 1.13
N GLN A 91 9.18 4.80 2.10
CA GLN A 91 9.87 6.07 1.90
C GLN A 91 11.01 6.18 2.91
N ASP A 92 12.24 6.38 2.42
CA ASP A 92 13.43 6.43 3.26
C ASP A 92 13.50 5.22 4.22
N GLU A 93 13.20 4.03 3.68
CA GLU A 93 13.13 2.76 4.39
C GLU A 93 12.03 2.63 5.46
N LYS A 94 11.17 3.63 5.62
CA LYS A 94 10.02 3.61 6.52
C LYS A 94 8.78 3.13 5.80
N PHE A 95 7.89 2.44 6.49
CA PHE A 95 6.55 2.19 5.97
C PHE A 95 5.72 3.47 6.09
N ALA A 96 5.23 3.94 4.96
CA ALA A 96 4.45 5.17 4.84
C ALA A 96 3.20 4.96 4.00
N ALA A 97 2.14 5.67 4.37
CA ALA A 97 0.92 5.71 3.58
C ALA A 97 0.26 7.09 3.71
N TYR A 98 -0.42 7.52 2.66
CA TYR A 98 -1.17 8.78 2.67
C TYR A 98 -2.34 8.77 1.69
N ASP A 99 -3.26 9.68 1.90
CA ASP A 99 -4.36 9.99 0.98
C ASP A 99 -4.52 11.50 0.86
N ASP A 100 -4.35 12.02 -0.36
CA ASP A 100 -4.39 13.46 -0.60
C ASP A 100 -5.80 14.06 -0.45
N ASN A 101 -6.84 13.25 -0.69
CA ASN A 101 -8.23 13.73 -0.62
C ASN A 101 -8.77 13.74 0.82
N ALA A 102 -8.56 12.66 1.56
CA ALA A 102 -8.94 12.58 2.98
C ALA A 102 -7.97 13.32 3.90
N GLY A 103 -6.78 13.65 3.40
CA GLY A 103 -5.79 14.48 4.07
C GLY A 103 -5.04 13.77 5.20
N TRP A 104 -5.03 12.43 5.24
CA TRP A 104 -4.24 11.69 6.22
C TRP A 104 -2.87 11.29 5.67
N SER A 105 -1.87 11.23 6.54
CA SER A 105 -0.50 10.81 6.19
C SER A 105 0.21 10.27 7.42
N LEU A 106 0.72 9.03 7.32
CA LEU A 106 1.49 8.37 8.36
C LEU A 106 2.79 7.81 7.80
N ALA A 107 3.87 7.96 8.56
CA ALA A 107 5.14 7.30 8.27
C ALA A 107 5.76 6.81 9.58
N THR A 108 6.16 5.54 9.62
CA THR A 108 6.72 4.92 10.82
C THR A 108 8.06 5.55 11.22
N ASN A 109 8.43 5.51 12.51
CA ASN A 109 9.80 5.73 12.94
C ASN A 109 10.67 4.50 12.65
N ALA A 110 10.08 3.31 12.70
CA ALA A 110 10.76 2.07 12.35
C ALA A 110 11.20 2.09 10.88
N VAL A 111 12.39 1.54 10.62
CA VAL A 111 12.98 1.37 9.29
C VAL A 111 13.06 -0.10 8.93
N PHE A 112 12.79 -0.44 7.67
CA PHE A 112 12.70 -1.79 7.16
C PHE A 112 13.80 -1.99 6.09
N ARG A 113 14.99 -2.43 6.53
CA ARG A 113 16.21 -2.48 5.69
C ARG A 113 16.64 -3.89 5.29
N ASP A 114 15.96 -4.91 5.75
CA ASP A 114 16.31 -6.28 5.39
C ASP A 114 15.75 -6.61 3.99
N THR A 115 16.63 -6.64 2.99
CA THR A 115 16.28 -7.00 1.62
C THR A 115 16.08 -8.51 1.42
N SER A 116 16.44 -9.33 2.41
CA SER A 116 16.19 -10.76 2.39
C SER A 116 14.80 -11.13 2.93
N ALA A 117 14.18 -10.23 3.70
CA ALA A 117 12.90 -10.47 4.35
C ALA A 117 11.70 -10.13 3.47
N TRP A 118 10.63 -10.93 3.62
CA TRP A 118 9.29 -10.56 3.21
C TRP A 118 8.61 -9.74 4.30
N TYR A 119 7.95 -8.67 3.89
CA TYR A 119 7.11 -7.85 4.76
C TYR A 119 5.65 -8.00 4.37
N HIS A 120 4.81 -8.33 5.33
CA HIS A 120 3.36 -8.20 5.17
C HIS A 120 2.94 -6.80 5.63
N LEU A 121 2.51 -5.98 4.69
CA LEU A 121 2.07 -4.61 4.96
C LEU A 121 0.56 -4.53 4.90
N VAL A 122 -0.03 -3.88 5.90
CA VAL A 122 -1.47 -3.60 5.92
C VAL A 122 -1.68 -2.13 6.27
N CYS A 123 -2.49 -1.47 5.45
CA CYS A 123 -3.03 -0.13 5.72
C CYS A 123 -4.55 -0.26 5.82
N ALA A 124 -5.09 -0.14 7.02
CA ALA A 124 -6.51 -0.19 7.30
C ALA A 124 -7.04 1.22 7.62
N VAL A 125 -8.03 1.68 6.85
CA VAL A 125 -8.57 3.03 6.94
C VAL A 125 -10.06 2.98 7.21
N ASP A 126 -10.49 3.77 8.20
CA ASP A 126 -11.88 4.06 8.54
C ASP A 126 -12.01 5.51 9.02
N THR A 127 -12.24 6.43 8.09
CA THR A 127 -12.33 7.86 8.42
C THR A 127 -13.57 8.22 9.26
N THR A 128 -14.51 7.28 9.44
CA THR A 128 -15.71 7.52 10.27
C THR A 128 -15.45 7.53 11.76
N GLN A 129 -14.27 7.05 12.19
CA GLN A 129 -13.89 6.97 13.59
C GLN A 129 -13.81 8.38 14.22
N SER A 130 -14.42 8.52 15.41
CA SER A 130 -14.38 9.78 16.16
C SER A 130 -12.98 10.08 16.69
N THR A 131 -12.28 9.05 17.17
CA THR A 131 -10.89 9.15 17.61
C THR A 131 -9.99 9.21 16.39
N ALA A 132 -9.16 10.25 16.30
CA ALA A 132 -8.31 10.46 15.13
C ALA A 132 -7.34 9.27 14.89
N SER A 133 -6.68 8.77 15.94
CA SER A 133 -5.74 7.64 15.85
C SER A 133 -6.38 6.33 15.39
N ASP A 134 -7.70 6.20 15.47
CA ASP A 134 -8.39 4.98 15.04
C ASP A 134 -8.76 5.01 13.54
N ARG A 135 -8.56 6.16 12.86
CA ARG A 135 -8.94 6.33 11.45
C ARG A 135 -8.00 5.63 10.49
N VAL A 136 -6.71 5.56 10.83
CA VAL A 136 -5.70 4.92 9.96
C VAL A 136 -4.77 4.08 10.81
N ASN A 137 -4.70 2.80 10.51
CA ASN A 137 -3.85 1.83 11.18
C ASN A 137 -2.89 1.17 10.21
N LEU A 138 -1.60 1.20 10.53
CA LEU A 138 -0.54 0.56 9.76
C LEU A 138 -0.03 -0.67 10.51
N TYR A 139 0.07 -1.81 9.82
CA TYR A 139 0.61 -3.04 10.41
C TYR A 139 1.77 -3.54 9.54
N VAL A 140 2.81 -4.02 10.20
CA VAL A 140 3.92 -4.74 9.56
C VAL A 140 4.03 -6.11 10.21
N ASN A 141 3.95 -7.16 9.41
CA ASN A 141 3.99 -8.55 9.88
C ASN A 141 2.99 -8.84 11.01
N GLY A 142 1.78 -8.26 10.90
CA GLY A 142 0.72 -8.39 11.90
C GLY A 142 0.87 -7.50 13.13
N VAL A 143 1.95 -6.72 13.26
CA VAL A 143 2.18 -5.84 14.41
C VAL A 143 1.72 -4.43 14.08
N LEU A 144 0.79 -3.89 14.89
CA LEU A 144 0.32 -2.50 14.79
C LEU A 144 1.49 -1.54 15.06
N GLN A 145 1.67 -0.59 14.18
CA GLN A 145 2.65 0.47 14.34
C GLN A 145 2.05 1.62 15.16
N THR A 146 2.76 2.05 16.17
CA THR A 146 2.30 3.10 17.12
C THR A 146 3.28 4.26 17.26
N SER A 147 4.39 4.22 16.52
CA SER A 147 5.44 5.26 16.57
C SER A 147 5.67 5.79 15.16
N PHE A 148 5.39 7.08 14.97
CA PHE A 148 5.40 7.72 13.67
C PHE A 148 6.34 8.92 13.61
N SER A 149 7.00 9.11 12.49
CA SER A 149 7.77 10.32 12.15
C SER A 149 6.92 11.36 11.42
N THR A 150 5.87 10.90 10.74
CA THR A 150 4.78 11.72 10.22
C THR A 150 3.49 11.14 10.76
N GLU A 151 2.65 11.98 11.35
CA GLU A 151 1.42 11.56 12.02
C GLU A 151 0.32 12.58 11.77
N ASN A 152 -0.54 12.29 10.81
CA ASN A 152 -1.73 13.06 10.50
C ASN A 152 -2.86 12.10 10.10
N TYR A 153 -3.94 12.08 10.86
CA TYR A 153 -5.06 11.16 10.65
C TYR A 153 -6.20 11.74 9.80
N GLY A 154 -6.01 12.93 9.24
CA GLY A 154 -6.99 13.57 8.36
C GLY A 154 -8.29 14.00 9.06
N THR A 155 -9.29 14.31 8.24
CA THR A 155 -10.58 14.77 8.70
C THR A 155 -11.53 13.60 8.91
N GLN A 156 -12.35 13.66 9.97
CA GLN A 156 -13.41 12.68 10.18
C GLN A 156 -14.43 12.74 9.02
N ASP A 157 -14.92 11.55 8.65
CA ASP A 157 -15.89 11.38 7.55
C ASP A 157 -15.40 11.81 6.16
N ALA A 158 -14.11 12.05 5.97
CA ALA A 158 -13.57 12.36 4.67
C ALA A 158 -13.58 11.12 3.75
N ASP A 159 -13.84 11.37 2.46
CA ASP A 159 -13.78 10.34 1.43
C ASP A 159 -12.34 10.13 0.95
N ASN A 160 -11.91 8.88 0.81
CA ASN A 160 -10.59 8.54 0.31
C ASN A 160 -10.54 8.57 -1.22
N GLN A 161 -9.37 8.94 -1.76
CA GLN A 161 -9.14 9.03 -3.21
C GLN A 161 -9.32 7.70 -3.93
N LEU A 162 -8.96 6.59 -3.30
CA LEU A 162 -9.10 5.23 -3.83
C LEU A 162 -10.47 4.93 -4.46
N TRP A 163 -11.55 5.48 -3.88
CA TRP A 163 -12.93 5.20 -4.30
C TRP A 163 -13.52 6.26 -5.23
N ARG A 164 -12.74 7.26 -5.61
CA ARG A 164 -13.27 8.31 -6.50
C ARG A 164 -13.37 7.79 -7.95
N THR A 165 -14.24 8.43 -8.71
CA THR A 165 -14.37 8.18 -10.15
C THR A 165 -13.06 8.47 -10.87
N ASN A 166 -12.77 7.69 -11.91
CA ASN A 166 -11.58 7.83 -12.75
C ASN A 166 -10.26 7.52 -12.03
N THR A 167 -10.28 6.63 -11.03
CA THR A 167 -9.06 6.24 -10.32
C THR A 167 -8.35 5.08 -11.03
N ASN A 168 -7.08 5.28 -11.35
CA ASN A 168 -6.19 4.23 -11.85
C ASN A 168 -5.49 3.57 -10.64
N HIS A 169 -5.34 2.27 -10.70
CA HIS A 169 -4.61 1.49 -9.71
C HIS A 169 -3.37 0.88 -10.33
N THR A 170 -2.24 1.02 -9.67
CA THR A 170 -0.94 0.45 -10.10
C THR A 170 -0.31 -0.31 -8.93
N ILE A 171 0.26 -1.46 -9.25
CA ILE A 171 1.10 -2.29 -8.39
C ILE A 171 2.49 -2.32 -9.02
#